data_a721c8881ecc4fd270533d91d4a9b718
#
_entry.id   a721c8881ecc4fd270533d91d4a9b718
#
_cell.length_a   1.000
_cell.length_b   1.000
_cell.length_c   1.000
_cell.angle_alpha   90.00
_cell.angle_beta   90.00
_cell.angle_gamma   90.00
#
_symmetry.space_group_name_H-M   'P 1'
#
loop_
_entity.id
_entity.type
_entity.pdbx_description
1 polymer ?
#
loop_
_entity_poly.entity_id
_entity_poly.type
_entity_poly.pdbx_seq_one_letter_code
_entity_poly.pdbx_strand_id
1 'polypeptide(L)'
;MDFGFVMGQSITQAIGVTAIIYCLAAMGVNMQFGYTGLLNFGQVAFVAVGAYSVGVIVVTLGLTLWLAIPLSILASILLALLLGVPTLRLRADYLAIVTIAASEIVRQLVRSIALRDVLGGANGINGKMGQEFHDTNPFPADFKLPFLTYTRQD
;
A
#
# COMPACT_ATOMS: atom_id res chain seq x y z
N MET A 1 -14.93 30.55 -2.13
CA MET A 1 -13.91 29.48 -2.28
C MET A 1 -12.56 30.15 -2.03
N ASP A 2 -11.91 29.79 -0.93
CA ASP A 2 -10.60 30.37 -0.61
C ASP A 2 -9.53 29.68 -1.47
N PHE A 3 -9.09 30.40 -2.49
CA PHE A 3 -8.05 29.93 -3.42
C PHE A 3 -6.75 29.60 -2.70
N GLY A 4 -6.42 30.31 -1.62
CA GLY A 4 -5.27 30.07 -0.78
C GLY A 4 -5.34 28.73 -0.03
N PHE A 5 -6.51 28.34 0.46
CA PHE A 5 -6.73 27.06 1.12
C PHE A 5 -6.57 25.87 0.13
N VAL A 6 -7.15 26.01 -1.07
CA VAL A 6 -7.04 24.98 -2.13
C VAL A 6 -5.59 24.82 -2.59
N MET A 7 -4.88 25.92 -2.81
CA MET A 7 -3.45 25.89 -3.17
C MET A 7 -2.60 25.28 -2.07
N GLY A 8 -2.81 25.66 -0.81
CA GLY A 8 -2.07 25.08 0.32
C GLY A 8 -2.28 23.57 0.45
N GLN A 9 -3.52 23.10 0.39
CA GLN A 9 -3.87 21.68 0.41
C GLN A 9 -3.24 20.92 -0.77
N SER A 10 -3.28 21.50 -1.97
CA SER A 10 -2.72 20.88 -3.17
C SER A 10 -1.20 20.73 -3.08
N ILE A 11 -0.49 21.73 -2.59
CA ILE A 11 0.97 21.69 -2.40
C ILE A 11 1.33 20.68 -1.31
N THR A 12 0.60 20.65 -0.19
CA THR A 12 0.85 19.70 0.90
C THR A 12 0.63 18.26 0.43
N GLN A 13 -0.38 18.01 -0.42
CA GLN A 13 -0.60 16.68 -0.99
C GLN A 13 0.43 16.31 -2.08
N ALA A 14 0.88 17.28 -2.87
CA ALA A 14 1.86 17.06 -3.91
C ALA A 14 3.26 16.72 -3.37
N ILE A 15 3.59 17.15 -2.16
CA ILE A 15 4.89 16.91 -1.50
C ILE A 15 4.76 15.91 -0.33
N GLY A 16 3.53 15.52 0.01
CA GLY A 16 3.22 14.67 1.14
C GLY A 16 3.56 13.19 0.94
N VAL A 17 3.28 12.40 1.96
CA VAL A 17 3.52 10.94 2.00
C VAL A 17 2.89 10.22 0.80
N THR A 18 1.71 10.66 0.37
CA THR A 18 1.01 10.09 -0.79
C THR A 18 1.84 10.22 -2.07
N ALA A 19 2.46 11.38 -2.30
CA ALA A 19 3.33 11.59 -3.46
C ALA A 19 4.55 10.66 -3.43
N ILE A 20 5.17 10.46 -2.26
CA ILE A 20 6.31 9.55 -2.09
C ILE A 20 5.89 8.10 -2.43
N ILE A 21 4.73 7.66 -1.96
CA ILE A 21 4.20 6.32 -2.25
C ILE A 21 4.01 6.14 -3.76
N TYR A 22 3.39 7.12 -4.44
CA TYR A 22 3.20 7.05 -5.89
C TYR A 22 4.51 7.13 -6.66
N CYS A 23 5.49 7.91 -6.20
CA CYS A 23 6.83 7.94 -6.80
C CYS A 23 7.53 6.59 -6.70
N LEU A 24 7.49 5.93 -5.54
CA LEU A 24 8.06 4.59 -5.36
C LEU A 24 7.36 3.56 -6.25
N ALA A 25 6.03 3.60 -6.32
CA ALA A 25 5.25 2.74 -7.20
C ALA A 25 5.60 2.99 -8.67
N ALA A 26 5.73 4.24 -9.09
CA ALA A 26 6.10 4.62 -10.45
C ALA A 26 7.52 4.16 -10.81
N MET A 27 8.47 4.25 -9.87
CA MET A 27 9.82 3.70 -10.07
C MET A 27 9.79 2.19 -10.27
N GLY A 28 8.98 1.46 -9.49
CA GLY A 28 8.80 0.01 -9.67
C GLY A 28 8.22 -0.34 -11.03
N VAL A 29 7.19 0.39 -11.48
CA VAL A 29 6.62 0.23 -12.83
C VAL A 29 7.65 0.55 -13.91
N ASN A 30 8.40 1.64 -13.76
CA ASN A 30 9.43 2.03 -14.75
C ASN A 30 10.54 0.99 -14.86
N MET A 31 10.94 0.35 -13.76
CA MET A 31 11.90 -0.77 -13.82
C MET A 31 11.34 -1.95 -14.61
N GLN A 32 10.07 -2.29 -14.44
CA GLN A 32 9.45 -3.39 -15.18
C GLN A 32 9.28 -3.05 -16.66
N PHE A 33 8.74 -1.89 -17.00
CA PHE A 33 8.54 -1.48 -18.39
C PHE A 33 9.86 -1.12 -19.09
N GLY A 34 10.72 -0.35 -18.41
CA GLY A 34 11.93 0.18 -19.01
C GLY A 34 13.04 -0.85 -19.18
N TYR A 35 13.30 -1.67 -18.17
CA TYR A 35 14.42 -2.63 -18.19
C TYR A 35 14.01 -4.01 -18.68
N THR A 36 12.84 -4.52 -18.29
CA THR A 36 12.45 -5.89 -18.66
C THR A 36 11.52 -5.93 -19.87
N GLY A 37 10.94 -4.81 -20.28
CA GLY A 37 9.96 -4.73 -21.38
C GLY A 37 8.66 -5.50 -21.07
N LEU A 38 8.42 -5.87 -19.83
CA LEU A 38 7.24 -6.62 -19.43
C LEU A 38 6.11 -5.68 -19.02
N LEU A 39 4.96 -5.80 -19.69
CA LEU A 39 3.75 -5.04 -19.40
C LEU A 39 3.03 -5.64 -18.18
N ASN A 40 3.42 -5.22 -16.97
CA ASN A 40 2.76 -5.65 -15.74
C ASN A 40 1.86 -4.52 -15.21
N PHE A 41 0.55 -4.66 -15.38
CA PHE A 41 -0.44 -3.74 -14.81
C PHE A 41 -0.89 -4.13 -13.40
N GLY A 42 -0.36 -5.23 -12.86
CA GLY A 42 -0.66 -5.72 -11.52
C GLY A 42 0.05 -5.01 -10.36
N GLN A 43 0.80 -3.93 -10.62
CA GLN A 43 1.58 -3.22 -9.59
C GLN A 43 0.73 -2.79 -8.40
N VAL A 44 -0.53 -2.40 -8.63
CA VAL A 44 -1.46 -1.98 -7.58
C VAL A 44 -1.77 -3.12 -6.61
N ALA A 45 -1.79 -4.37 -7.07
CA ALA A 45 -2.01 -5.54 -6.21
C ALA A 45 -0.87 -5.69 -5.18
N PHE A 46 0.38 -5.48 -5.59
CA PHE A 46 1.53 -5.56 -4.69
C PHE A 46 1.51 -4.45 -3.64
N VAL A 47 1.18 -3.23 -4.05
CA VAL A 47 1.01 -2.09 -3.12
C VAL A 47 -0.12 -2.37 -2.13
N ALA A 48 -1.26 -2.88 -2.61
CA ALA A 48 -2.39 -3.24 -1.76
C ALA A 48 -2.01 -4.34 -0.76
N VAL A 49 -1.42 -5.46 -1.21
CA VAL A 49 -1.02 -6.56 -0.32
C VAL A 49 0.01 -6.09 0.69
N GLY A 50 1.00 -5.29 0.30
CA GLY A 50 1.98 -4.72 1.23
C GLY A 50 1.31 -3.87 2.31
N ALA A 51 0.46 -2.93 1.93
CA ALA A 51 -0.23 -2.03 2.86
C ALA A 51 -1.19 -2.78 3.81
N TYR A 52 -2.04 -3.65 3.27
CA TYR A 52 -2.99 -4.42 4.08
C TYR A 52 -2.30 -5.43 4.98
N SER A 53 -1.18 -6.04 4.55
CA SER A 53 -0.40 -6.95 5.39
C SER A 53 0.14 -6.25 6.63
N VAL A 54 0.70 -5.03 6.50
CA VAL A 54 1.15 -4.25 7.66
C VAL A 54 -0.02 -3.97 8.60
N GLY A 55 -1.14 -3.48 8.08
CA GLY A 55 -2.33 -3.18 8.88
C GLY A 55 -2.86 -4.40 9.64
N VAL A 56 -3.00 -5.54 8.96
CA VAL A 56 -3.48 -6.80 9.58
C VAL A 56 -2.51 -7.30 10.63
N ILE A 57 -1.22 -7.30 10.36
CA ILE A 57 -0.21 -7.80 11.30
C ILE A 57 -0.20 -6.98 12.58
N VAL A 58 -0.28 -5.66 12.48
CA VAL A 58 -0.27 -4.78 13.66
C VAL A 58 -1.60 -4.89 14.41
N VAL A 59 -2.74 -4.81 13.72
CA VAL A 59 -4.06 -4.72 14.34
C VAL A 59 -4.59 -6.08 14.79
N THR A 60 -4.46 -7.11 13.93
CA THR A 60 -5.06 -8.43 14.23
C THR A 60 -4.13 -9.32 15.03
N LEU A 61 -2.81 -9.25 14.76
CA LEU A 61 -1.82 -10.07 15.46
C LEU A 61 -1.17 -9.33 16.64
N GLY A 62 -1.42 -8.01 16.79
CA GLY A 62 -0.86 -7.19 17.85
C GLY A 62 0.67 -7.12 17.85
N LEU A 63 1.30 -7.38 16.69
CA LEU A 63 2.75 -7.35 16.56
C LEU A 63 3.26 -5.93 16.36
N THR A 64 4.48 -5.68 16.81
CA THR A 64 5.13 -4.38 16.64
C THR A 64 5.34 -4.04 15.17
N LEU A 65 5.28 -2.75 14.83
CA LEU A 65 5.46 -2.24 13.47
C LEU A 65 6.79 -2.73 12.84
N TRP A 66 7.85 -2.85 13.64
CA TRP A 66 9.16 -3.34 13.19
C TRP A 66 9.13 -4.79 12.68
N LEU A 67 8.28 -5.63 13.24
CA LEU A 67 8.05 -7.00 12.77
C LEU A 67 7.07 -7.04 11.59
N ALA A 68 6.14 -6.10 11.54
CA ALA A 68 5.16 -6.03 10.46
C ALA A 68 5.81 -5.72 9.10
N ILE A 69 6.85 -4.88 9.08
CA ILE A 69 7.56 -4.51 7.83
C ILE A 69 8.15 -5.75 7.12
N PRO A 70 9.03 -6.56 7.75
CA PRO A 70 9.59 -7.72 7.07
C PRO A 70 8.54 -8.77 6.69
N LEU A 71 7.48 -8.94 7.51
CA LEU A 71 6.40 -9.86 7.19
C LEU A 71 5.58 -9.38 5.98
N SER A 72 5.33 -8.09 5.85
CA SER A 72 4.61 -7.54 4.69
C SER A 72 5.44 -7.64 3.41
N ILE A 73 6.76 -7.48 3.50
CA ILE A 73 7.66 -7.74 2.38
C ILE A 73 7.58 -9.21 1.96
N LEU A 74 7.60 -10.13 2.92
CA LEU A 74 7.46 -11.56 2.65
C LEU A 74 6.12 -11.88 1.99
N ALA A 75 5.01 -11.29 2.46
CA ALA A 75 3.70 -11.46 1.84
C ALA A 75 3.67 -10.97 0.39
N SER A 76 4.31 -9.81 0.11
CA SER A 76 4.44 -9.27 -1.25
C SER A 76 5.31 -10.17 -2.14
N ILE A 77 6.38 -10.75 -1.61
CA ILE A 77 7.22 -11.73 -2.32
C ILE A 77 6.42 -12.99 -2.64
N LEU A 78 5.64 -13.51 -1.69
CA LEU A 78 4.78 -14.68 -1.93
C LEU A 78 3.75 -14.41 -3.03
N LEU A 79 3.12 -13.23 -3.03
CA LEU A 79 2.24 -12.83 -4.12
C LEU A 79 3.00 -12.75 -5.46
N ALA A 80 4.23 -12.20 -5.44
CA ALA A 80 5.05 -12.11 -6.64
C ALA A 80 5.40 -13.48 -7.21
N LEU A 81 5.72 -14.45 -6.37
CA LEU A 81 5.98 -15.83 -6.79
C LEU A 81 4.70 -16.51 -7.30
N LEU A 82 3.58 -16.33 -6.60
CA LEU A 82 2.29 -16.91 -6.98
C LEU A 82 1.84 -16.41 -8.36
N LEU A 83 2.00 -15.13 -8.65
CA LEU A 83 1.65 -14.55 -9.94
C LEU A 83 2.76 -14.72 -10.97
N GLY A 84 4.02 -14.60 -10.58
CA GLY A 84 5.17 -14.62 -11.46
C GLY A 84 5.40 -15.97 -12.08
N VAL A 85 5.38 -17.05 -11.30
CA VAL A 85 5.66 -18.41 -11.81
C VAL A 85 4.76 -18.81 -12.98
N PRO A 86 3.43 -18.67 -12.92
CA PRO A 86 2.58 -18.98 -14.07
C PRO A 86 2.70 -17.96 -15.21
N THR A 87 2.95 -16.68 -14.89
CA THR A 87 2.94 -15.63 -15.89
C THR A 87 4.24 -15.53 -16.70
N LEU A 88 5.38 -15.99 -16.17
CA LEU A 88 6.66 -16.00 -16.89
C LEU A 88 6.64 -16.84 -18.18
N ARG A 89 5.65 -17.71 -18.34
CA ARG A 89 5.48 -18.53 -19.55
C ARG A 89 4.58 -17.89 -20.60
N LEU A 90 3.99 -16.74 -20.28
CA LEU A 90 3.05 -16.05 -21.16
C LEU A 90 3.76 -15.04 -22.06
N ARG A 91 3.18 -14.81 -23.26
CA ARG A 91 3.58 -13.69 -24.10
C ARG A 91 3.20 -12.36 -23.43
N ALA A 92 3.89 -11.28 -23.78
CA ALA A 92 3.73 -9.96 -23.16
C ALA A 92 2.27 -9.48 -23.09
N ASP A 93 1.49 -9.69 -24.18
CA ASP A 93 0.08 -9.27 -24.24
C ASP A 93 -0.81 -10.03 -23.25
N TYR A 94 -0.60 -11.35 -23.12
CA TYR A 94 -1.33 -12.16 -22.14
C TYR A 94 -0.89 -11.87 -20.70
N LEU A 95 0.37 -11.51 -20.50
CA LEU A 95 0.88 -11.07 -19.20
C LEU A 95 0.13 -9.83 -18.71
N ALA A 96 -0.06 -8.86 -19.58
CA ALA A 96 -0.81 -7.64 -19.26
C ALA A 96 -2.24 -7.95 -18.80
N ILE A 97 -2.97 -8.82 -19.53
CA ILE A 97 -4.35 -9.19 -19.19
C ILE A 97 -4.41 -9.93 -17.85
N VAL A 98 -3.52 -10.91 -17.65
CA VAL A 98 -3.50 -11.72 -16.41
C VAL A 98 -3.15 -10.86 -15.20
N THR A 99 -2.24 -9.92 -15.33
CA THR A 99 -1.86 -9.04 -14.22
C THR A 99 -2.97 -8.04 -13.85
N ILE A 100 -3.75 -7.55 -14.82
CA ILE A 100 -4.97 -6.77 -14.55
C ILE A 100 -5.99 -7.63 -13.80
N ALA A 101 -6.26 -8.84 -14.27
CA ALA A 101 -7.20 -9.75 -13.62
C ALA A 101 -6.77 -10.08 -12.19
N ALA A 102 -5.47 -10.33 -11.97
CA ALA A 102 -4.91 -10.59 -10.65
C ALA A 102 -5.09 -9.39 -9.71
N SER A 103 -4.84 -8.17 -10.19
CA SER A 103 -5.05 -6.97 -9.38
C SER A 103 -6.52 -6.78 -8.99
N GLU A 104 -7.44 -7.10 -9.89
CA GLU A 104 -8.88 -7.05 -9.61
C GLU A 104 -9.30 -8.12 -8.59
N ILE A 105 -8.74 -9.33 -8.67
CA ILE A 105 -8.98 -10.38 -7.67
C ILE A 105 -8.52 -9.91 -6.29
N VAL A 106 -7.32 -9.36 -6.16
CA VAL A 106 -6.81 -8.83 -4.89
C VAL A 106 -7.73 -7.72 -4.36
N ARG A 107 -8.17 -6.81 -5.24
CA ARG A 107 -9.11 -5.74 -4.89
C ARG A 107 -10.43 -6.29 -4.36
N GLN A 108 -10.97 -7.32 -4.99
CA GLN A 108 -12.22 -7.97 -4.57
C GLN A 108 -12.04 -8.72 -3.23
N LEU A 109 -10.91 -9.40 -3.04
CA LEU A 109 -10.61 -10.06 -1.76
C LEU A 109 -10.55 -9.07 -0.61
N VAL A 110 -9.89 -7.94 -0.78
CA VAL A 110 -9.79 -6.88 0.23
C VAL A 110 -11.17 -6.31 0.58
N ARG A 111 -12.06 -6.18 -0.39
CA ARG A 111 -13.44 -5.67 -0.21
C ARG A 111 -14.43 -6.74 0.24
N SER A 112 -14.03 -8.00 0.29
CA SER A 112 -14.91 -9.11 0.60
C SER A 112 -15.54 -8.98 2.00
N ILE A 113 -16.83 -9.26 2.09
CA ILE A 113 -17.58 -9.30 3.35
C ILE A 113 -17.04 -10.41 4.25
N ALA A 114 -16.61 -11.53 3.67
CA ALA A 114 -16.08 -12.67 4.42
C ALA A 114 -14.76 -12.35 5.15
N LEU A 115 -13.99 -11.39 4.65
CA LEU A 115 -12.71 -10.96 5.25
C LEU A 115 -12.81 -9.61 5.96
N ARG A 116 -14.05 -9.10 6.16
CA ARG A 116 -14.30 -7.78 6.75
C ARG A 116 -13.70 -7.64 8.14
N ASP A 117 -13.74 -8.68 8.96
CA ASP A 117 -13.24 -8.65 10.33
C ASP A 117 -11.71 -8.53 10.39
N VAL A 118 -11.02 -8.95 9.33
CA VAL A 118 -9.55 -8.92 9.23
C VAL A 118 -9.06 -7.74 8.39
N LEU A 119 -9.70 -7.48 7.24
CA LEU A 119 -9.26 -6.49 6.26
C LEU A 119 -10.05 -5.18 6.29
N GLY A 120 -11.08 -5.08 7.15
CA GLY A 120 -11.95 -3.91 7.22
C GLY A 120 -12.98 -3.80 6.10
N GLY A 121 -12.91 -4.65 5.07
CA GLY A 121 -13.83 -4.67 3.93
C GLY A 121 -13.79 -3.37 3.11
N ALA A 122 -14.97 -2.90 2.66
CA ALA A 122 -15.08 -1.71 1.82
C ALA A 122 -14.67 -0.40 2.53
N ASN A 123 -14.71 -0.37 3.86
CA ASN A 123 -14.33 0.80 4.66
C ASN A 123 -12.84 0.86 5.00
N GLY A 124 -12.08 -0.19 4.66
CA GLY A 124 -10.67 -0.32 5.01
C GLY A 124 -10.43 -0.54 6.51
N ILE A 125 -9.17 -0.50 6.92
CA ILE A 125 -8.76 -0.61 8.31
C ILE A 125 -8.95 0.77 8.97
N ASN A 126 -10.15 1.01 9.51
CA ASN A 126 -10.55 2.28 10.12
C ASN A 126 -11.15 2.06 11.51
N GLY A 127 -11.39 3.14 12.27
CA GLY A 127 -12.00 3.12 13.57
C GLY A 127 -11.11 2.47 14.63
N LYS A 128 -11.64 1.50 15.37
CA LYS A 128 -10.88 0.81 16.43
C LYS A 128 -9.60 0.16 15.90
N MET A 129 -9.65 -0.42 14.70
CA MET A 129 -8.47 -1.00 14.06
C MET A 129 -7.43 0.07 13.73
N GLY A 130 -7.85 1.24 13.22
CA GLY A 130 -6.94 2.36 12.95
C GLY A 130 -6.34 2.94 14.24
N GLN A 131 -7.08 2.97 15.35
CA GLN A 131 -6.58 3.42 16.64
C GLN A 131 -5.51 2.48 17.20
N GLU A 132 -5.74 1.16 17.16
CA GLU A 132 -4.75 0.18 17.60
C GLU A 132 -3.44 0.29 16.80
N PHE A 133 -3.53 0.53 15.49
CA PHE A 133 -2.35 0.81 14.66
C PHE A 133 -1.63 2.07 15.12
N HIS A 134 -2.37 3.09 15.48
CA HIS A 134 -1.84 4.38 15.94
C HIS A 134 -1.15 4.25 17.30
N ASP A 135 -1.72 3.46 18.21
CA ASP A 135 -1.19 3.23 19.55
C ASP A 135 0.06 2.34 19.55
N THR A 136 0.15 1.42 18.59
CA THR A 136 1.33 0.55 18.40
C THR A 136 2.47 1.26 17.66
N ASN A 137 2.25 2.50 17.19
CA ASN A 137 3.25 3.25 16.45
C ASN A 137 4.47 3.58 17.34
N PRO A 138 5.69 3.09 17.00
CA PRO A 138 6.90 3.31 17.80
C PRO A 138 7.44 4.74 17.68
N PHE A 139 6.90 5.58 16.80
CA PHE A 139 7.36 6.94 16.64
C PHE A 139 6.74 7.85 17.71
N PRO A 140 7.55 8.71 18.37
CA PRO A 140 7.01 9.66 19.35
C PRO A 140 6.00 10.60 18.70
N ALA A 141 4.98 10.97 19.48
CA ALA A 141 3.85 11.79 19.02
C ALA A 141 4.26 13.14 18.41
N ASP A 142 5.41 13.67 18.83
CA ASP A 142 5.96 14.94 18.36
C ASP A 142 7.37 14.75 17.81
N PHE A 143 7.49 14.72 16.48
CA PHE A 143 8.79 14.76 15.84
C PHE A 143 9.05 16.17 15.30
N LYS A 144 9.96 16.89 15.97
CA LYS A 144 10.39 18.23 15.55
C LYS A 144 11.66 18.14 14.72
N LEU A 145 11.51 18.30 13.41
CA LEU A 145 12.63 18.64 12.54
C LEU A 145 12.76 20.18 12.46
N PRO A 146 13.98 20.72 12.25
CA PRO A 146 14.20 22.18 12.22
C PRO A 146 13.36 22.93 11.17
N PHE A 147 12.77 22.23 10.20
CA PHE A 147 11.93 22.82 9.14
C PHE A 147 10.51 22.25 9.05
N LEU A 148 10.15 21.24 9.85
CA LEU A 148 8.83 20.60 9.83
C LEU A 148 8.43 20.21 11.25
N THR A 149 7.40 20.87 11.76
CA THR A 149 6.74 20.47 13.01
C THR A 149 5.58 19.56 12.63
N TYR A 150 5.73 18.27 12.88
CA TYR A 150 4.61 17.33 12.77
C TYR A 150 3.94 17.28 14.15
N THR A 151 2.76 17.87 14.24
CA THR A 151 1.89 17.78 15.41
C THR A 151 0.85 16.70 15.11
N ARG A 152 0.79 15.70 15.96
CA ARG A 152 -0.28 14.69 15.92
C ARG A 152 -1.61 15.42 16.11
N GLN A 153 -2.47 15.39 15.11
CA GLN A 153 -3.86 15.80 15.28
C GLN A 153 -4.64 14.58 15.79
N ASP A 154 -5.11 14.68 17.02
CA ASP A 154 -5.99 13.71 17.67
C ASP A 154 -7.34 13.60 16.96
#